data_6f090d3ac8f44c8c1e4ddb31dc827a49
#
_entry.id   6f090d3ac8f44c8c1e4ddb31dc827a49
#
_cell.length_a   1.000
_cell.length_b   1.000
_cell.length_c   1.000
_cell.angle_alpha   90.00
_cell.angle_beta   90.00
_cell.angle_gamma   90.00
#
_symmetry.space_group_name_H-M   'P 1'
#
loop_
_entity.id
_entity.type
_entity.pdbx_description
1 polymer ?
#
loop_
_entity_poly.entity_id
_entity_poly.type
_entity_poly.pdbx_seq_one_letter_code
_entity_poly.pdbx_strand_id
1 'polypeptide(L)'
;MVREMNFFFVLNAKSIKQILVIMIAAFFTAWFFYMENMIQIPAFSAKDEPKAIYKGEKDLALTFNIGWGDEKAEPILDILKKEKATAVTFFLSGSWAERHPDLVSRMVKEGYEIGMLGYEYKDYTELEDDKIRRDIMKAQEAFKKLNVKNIELLRAPTGHFDQRSLKIAERLGYTVVHWSLDTKDWTNPGTAVIAENAAKAKKGDILLMHASDSAKQTADALPIVLKDIRGKNLKMVTVSEMIANGDSKSAEIK
;
A
#
# COMPACT_ATOMS: atom_id res chain seq x y z
N MET A 1 61.87 39.69 21.45
CA MET A 1 62.49 38.39 21.19
C MET A 1 61.51 37.30 21.59
N VAL A 2 60.70 36.85 20.66
CA VAL A 2 59.65 35.84 20.90
C VAL A 2 60.28 34.48 20.66
N ARG A 3 60.32 33.65 21.70
CA ARG A 3 60.92 32.31 21.66
C ARG A 3 59.84 31.35 21.15
N GLU A 4 59.97 30.91 19.90
CA GLU A 4 59.09 29.85 19.35
C GLU A 4 59.41 28.53 20.07
N MET A 5 58.41 27.95 20.76
CA MET A 5 58.54 26.64 21.36
C MET A 5 58.05 25.61 20.32
N ASN A 6 58.93 24.88 19.71
CA ASN A 6 58.62 23.75 18.85
C ASN A 6 58.32 22.53 19.71
N PHE A 7 57.02 22.11 19.73
CA PHE A 7 56.62 20.86 20.34
C PHE A 7 56.82 19.70 19.36
N PHE A 8 57.80 18.86 19.63
CA PHE A 8 57.96 17.60 18.91
C PHE A 8 57.23 16.49 19.64
N PHE A 9 56.17 15.96 19.03
CA PHE A 9 55.51 14.74 19.51
C PHE A 9 56.21 13.51 18.91
N VAL A 10 56.87 12.72 19.73
CA VAL A 10 57.45 11.43 19.33
C VAL A 10 56.41 10.35 19.61
N LEU A 11 55.71 9.89 18.57
CA LEU A 11 54.81 8.75 18.65
C LEU A 11 55.59 7.46 18.42
N ASN A 12 55.65 6.56 19.41
CA ASN A 12 56.23 5.25 19.20
C ASN A 12 55.24 4.30 18.48
N ALA A 13 55.73 3.27 17.80
CA ALA A 13 54.93 2.35 17.01
C ALA A 13 53.82 1.62 17.83
N LYS A 14 54.05 1.44 19.14
CA LYS A 14 53.09 0.83 20.06
C LYS A 14 51.90 1.76 20.32
N SER A 15 52.15 3.04 20.55
CA SER A 15 51.11 4.06 20.73
C SER A 15 50.30 4.27 19.46
N ILE A 16 50.90 4.24 18.28
CA ILE A 16 50.21 4.34 16.98
C ILE A 16 49.26 3.15 16.81
N LYS A 17 49.70 1.92 17.09
CA LYS A 17 48.84 0.72 17.03
C LYS A 17 47.66 0.82 18.00
N GLN A 18 47.86 1.30 19.23
CA GLN A 18 46.79 1.48 20.21
C GLN A 18 45.77 2.53 19.74
N ILE A 19 46.20 3.67 19.23
CA ILE A 19 45.32 4.72 18.68
C ILE A 19 44.52 4.18 17.50
N LEU A 20 45.15 3.38 16.62
CA LEU A 20 44.49 2.81 15.46
C LEU A 20 43.39 1.81 15.87
N VAL A 21 43.63 0.97 16.87
CA VAL A 21 42.62 0.03 17.41
C VAL A 21 41.46 0.79 18.04
N ILE A 22 41.71 1.86 18.80
CA ILE A 22 40.66 2.68 19.41
C ILE A 22 39.82 3.38 18.32
N MET A 23 40.45 3.92 17.27
CA MET A 23 39.73 4.55 16.15
C MET A 23 38.84 3.54 15.39
N ILE A 24 39.35 2.33 15.14
CA ILE A 24 38.59 1.26 14.50
C ILE A 24 37.41 0.87 15.38
N ALA A 25 37.60 0.67 16.68
CA ALA A 25 36.52 0.35 17.61
C ALA A 25 35.48 1.47 17.66
N ALA A 26 35.87 2.74 17.73
CA ALA A 26 34.97 3.89 17.71
C ALA A 26 34.18 3.99 16.39
N PHE A 27 34.84 3.70 15.25
CA PHE A 27 34.18 3.68 13.94
C PHE A 27 33.09 2.58 13.88
N PHE A 28 33.42 1.36 14.31
CA PHE A 28 32.42 0.27 14.32
C PHE A 28 31.27 0.53 15.31
N THR A 29 31.58 1.15 16.45
CA THR A 29 30.54 1.55 17.41
C THR A 29 29.61 2.63 16.83
N ALA A 30 30.19 3.67 16.20
CA ALA A 30 29.44 4.72 15.55
C ALA A 30 28.63 4.17 14.35
N TRP A 31 29.23 3.25 13.57
CA TRP A 31 28.55 2.54 12.49
C TRP A 31 27.37 1.71 12.99
N PHE A 32 27.54 0.99 14.10
CA PHE A 32 26.48 0.20 14.73
C PHE A 32 25.30 1.08 15.18
N PHE A 33 25.60 2.19 15.90
CA PHE A 33 24.56 3.15 16.28
C PHE A 33 23.91 3.86 15.10
N TYR A 34 24.67 4.14 14.03
CA TYR A 34 24.12 4.69 12.80
C TYR A 34 23.16 3.70 12.13
N MET A 35 23.53 2.42 12.06
CA MET A 35 22.68 1.37 11.51
C MET A 35 21.43 1.13 12.36
N GLU A 36 21.53 1.16 13.70
CA GLU A 36 20.34 1.07 14.58
C GLU A 36 19.38 2.24 14.38
N ASN A 37 19.90 3.46 14.18
CA ASN A 37 19.04 4.62 13.90
C ASN A 37 18.47 4.63 12.47
N MET A 38 19.09 3.95 11.51
CA MET A 38 18.55 3.78 10.15
C MET A 38 17.49 2.68 10.09
N ILE A 39 17.54 1.71 11.00
CA ILE A 39 16.48 0.72 11.21
C ILE A 39 15.55 1.28 12.29
N GLN A 40 14.89 2.40 12.02
CA GLN A 40 13.67 2.74 12.72
C GLN A 40 12.58 1.79 12.22
N ILE A 41 12.59 0.57 12.73
CA ILE A 41 11.36 -0.21 12.81
C ILE A 41 10.48 0.62 13.75
N PRO A 42 9.35 1.17 13.29
CA PRO A 42 8.45 1.85 14.20
C PRO A 42 8.16 0.86 15.32
N ALA A 43 8.56 1.18 16.54
CA ALA A 43 8.24 0.39 17.72
C ALA A 43 6.74 0.57 17.93
N PHE A 44 5.94 -0.19 17.20
CA PHE A 44 4.54 -0.35 17.49
C PHE A 44 4.45 -0.94 18.89
N SER A 45 3.84 -0.18 19.77
CA SER A 45 3.55 -0.54 21.14
C SER A 45 3.03 -1.98 21.20
N ALA A 46 3.68 -2.85 21.95
CA ALA A 46 3.41 -4.29 22.06
C ALA A 46 2.06 -4.63 22.72
N LYS A 47 1.06 -3.75 22.60
CA LYS A 47 -0.28 -3.90 23.21
C LYS A 47 -1.44 -3.94 22.23
N ASP A 48 -1.27 -3.47 20.99
CA ASP A 48 -2.35 -3.53 20.01
C ASP A 48 -2.03 -4.58 18.94
N GLU A 49 -2.92 -5.54 18.76
CA GLU A 49 -2.82 -6.48 17.65
C GLU A 49 -3.00 -5.74 16.32
N PRO A 50 -2.32 -6.17 15.24
CA PRO A 50 -2.46 -5.55 13.93
C PRO A 50 -3.92 -5.53 13.48
N LYS A 51 -4.33 -4.43 12.88
CA LYS A 51 -5.72 -4.17 12.47
C LYS A 51 -5.75 -3.77 11.00
N ALA A 52 -6.80 -4.19 10.29
CA ALA A 52 -7.03 -3.68 8.94
C ALA A 52 -7.80 -2.36 9.00
N ILE A 53 -7.42 -1.41 8.15
CA ILE A 53 -8.16 -0.17 7.94
C ILE A 53 -9.35 -0.47 7.04
N TYR A 54 -10.55 -0.13 7.48
CA TYR A 54 -11.77 -0.38 6.71
C TYR A 54 -12.58 0.88 6.44
N LYS A 55 -12.30 2.00 7.15
CA LYS A 55 -13.07 3.22 7.06
C LYS A 55 -12.24 4.42 7.51
N GLY A 56 -12.51 5.59 6.93
CA GLY A 56 -12.06 6.89 7.42
C GLY A 56 -13.16 7.61 8.21
N GLU A 57 -13.00 8.91 8.40
CA GLU A 57 -13.97 9.76 9.11
C GLU A 57 -14.63 10.83 8.20
N LYS A 58 -13.90 11.44 7.30
CA LYS A 58 -14.34 12.66 6.59
C LYS A 58 -14.56 12.49 5.09
N ASP A 59 -13.61 11.90 4.40
CA ASP A 59 -13.54 11.84 2.95
C ASP A 59 -13.91 10.44 2.44
N LEU A 60 -14.08 10.25 1.15
CA LEU A 60 -14.41 8.97 0.54
C LEU A 60 -13.20 8.45 -0.25
N ALA A 61 -12.82 7.19 -0.07
CA ALA A 61 -11.86 6.54 -0.94
C ALA A 61 -12.56 5.60 -1.93
N LEU A 62 -12.47 5.90 -3.23
CA LEU A 62 -12.91 4.99 -4.28
C LEU A 62 -11.77 4.03 -4.60
N THR A 63 -12.03 2.72 -4.50
CA THR A 63 -11.00 1.70 -4.71
C THR A 63 -11.43 0.65 -5.69
N PHE A 64 -10.48 0.15 -6.49
CA PHE A 64 -10.69 -0.95 -7.44
C PHE A 64 -9.74 -2.11 -7.14
N ASN A 65 -10.27 -3.32 -7.16
CA ASN A 65 -9.47 -4.54 -7.17
C ASN A 65 -9.29 -5.05 -8.59
N ILE A 66 -8.04 -5.44 -8.94
CA ILE A 66 -7.72 -6.16 -10.17
C ILE A 66 -6.92 -7.40 -9.82
N GLY A 67 -7.59 -8.55 -9.69
CA GLY A 67 -6.95 -9.83 -9.43
C GLY A 67 -6.50 -10.53 -10.72
N TRP A 68 -7.29 -10.40 -11.80
CA TRP A 68 -7.10 -11.05 -13.08
C TRP A 68 -7.97 -10.42 -14.18
N GLY A 69 -7.74 -10.84 -15.43
CA GLY A 69 -8.51 -10.38 -16.60
C GLY A 69 -7.72 -9.43 -17.48
N ASP A 70 -8.18 -9.26 -18.72
CA ASP A 70 -7.45 -8.57 -19.76
C ASP A 70 -8.27 -7.42 -20.40
N GLU A 71 -9.60 -7.36 -20.11
CA GLU A 71 -10.52 -6.50 -20.87
C GLU A 71 -11.09 -5.31 -20.06
N LYS A 72 -11.31 -5.47 -18.75
CA LYS A 72 -12.13 -4.52 -17.97
C LYS A 72 -11.37 -3.34 -17.38
N ALA A 73 -10.06 -3.45 -17.22
CA ALA A 73 -9.25 -2.39 -16.61
C ALA A 73 -9.17 -1.14 -17.50
N GLU A 74 -8.91 -1.30 -18.79
CA GLU A 74 -8.71 -0.17 -19.71
C GLU A 74 -9.95 0.72 -19.85
N PRO A 75 -11.18 0.22 -20.10
CA PRO A 75 -12.38 1.04 -20.14
C PRO A 75 -12.64 1.83 -18.84
N ILE A 76 -12.31 1.24 -17.69
CA ILE A 76 -12.46 1.95 -16.39
C ILE A 76 -11.47 3.11 -16.29
N LEU A 77 -10.21 2.93 -16.70
CA LEU A 77 -9.23 4.01 -16.76
C LEU A 77 -9.67 5.13 -17.71
N ASP A 78 -10.24 4.80 -18.86
CA ASP A 78 -10.77 5.79 -19.82
C ASP A 78 -11.89 6.62 -19.20
N ILE A 79 -12.80 5.99 -18.47
CA ILE A 79 -13.90 6.68 -17.78
C ILE A 79 -13.34 7.58 -16.68
N LEU A 80 -12.45 7.09 -15.82
CA LEU A 80 -11.87 7.86 -14.74
C LEU A 80 -11.14 9.10 -15.28
N LYS A 81 -10.38 8.94 -16.36
CA LYS A 81 -9.69 10.05 -17.05
C LYS A 81 -10.67 11.06 -17.62
N LYS A 82 -11.70 10.62 -18.35
CA LYS A 82 -12.76 11.47 -18.91
C LYS A 82 -13.48 12.25 -17.82
N GLU A 83 -13.77 11.59 -16.70
CA GLU A 83 -14.45 12.16 -15.55
C GLU A 83 -13.53 12.97 -14.63
N LYS A 84 -12.23 13.06 -14.94
CA LYS A 84 -11.19 13.73 -14.12
C LYS A 84 -11.16 13.23 -12.66
N ALA A 85 -11.43 11.97 -12.46
CA ALA A 85 -11.42 11.31 -11.16
C ALA A 85 -10.00 10.74 -10.89
N THR A 86 -9.10 11.56 -10.33
CA THR A 86 -7.69 11.21 -10.12
C THR A 86 -7.40 10.61 -8.74
N ALA A 87 -8.20 10.97 -7.72
CA ALA A 87 -8.03 10.46 -6.36
C ALA A 87 -8.70 9.07 -6.23
N VAL A 88 -8.06 8.05 -6.80
CA VAL A 88 -8.52 6.66 -6.83
C VAL A 88 -7.37 5.73 -6.48
N THR A 89 -7.65 4.65 -5.74
CA THR A 89 -6.66 3.65 -5.37
C THR A 89 -6.96 2.31 -6.06
N PHE A 90 -5.98 1.78 -6.78
CA PHE A 90 -6.06 0.45 -7.39
C PHE A 90 -5.27 -0.56 -6.57
N PHE A 91 -5.91 -1.66 -6.17
CA PHE A 91 -5.23 -2.82 -5.59
C PHE A 91 -5.03 -3.87 -6.67
N LEU A 92 -3.77 -4.15 -7.02
CA LEU A 92 -3.40 -5.00 -8.15
C LEU A 92 -2.73 -6.27 -7.65
N SER A 93 -3.08 -7.44 -8.23
CA SER A 93 -2.25 -8.62 -8.05
C SER A 93 -0.93 -8.48 -8.83
N GLY A 94 0.17 -8.98 -8.25
CA GLY A 94 1.47 -8.91 -8.91
C GLY A 94 1.50 -9.68 -10.23
N SER A 95 0.81 -10.82 -10.29
CA SER A 95 0.72 -11.62 -11.52
C SER A 95 -0.05 -10.93 -12.64
N TRP A 96 -1.08 -10.16 -12.31
CA TRP A 96 -1.79 -9.33 -13.29
C TRP A 96 -0.90 -8.17 -13.75
N ALA A 97 -0.26 -7.48 -12.81
CA ALA A 97 0.61 -6.35 -13.10
C ALA A 97 1.77 -6.73 -14.05
N GLU A 98 2.42 -7.87 -13.85
CA GLU A 98 3.48 -8.36 -14.75
C GLU A 98 3.00 -8.65 -16.17
N ARG A 99 1.74 -9.04 -16.35
CA ARG A 99 1.15 -9.28 -17.69
C ARG A 99 0.67 -8.01 -18.38
N HIS A 100 0.44 -6.94 -17.61
CA HIS A 100 -0.13 -5.67 -18.11
C HIS A 100 0.75 -4.46 -17.78
N PRO A 101 2.04 -4.49 -18.12
CA PRO A 101 2.98 -3.43 -17.77
C PRO A 101 2.57 -2.06 -18.30
N ASP A 102 1.94 -2.01 -19.48
CA ASP A 102 1.48 -0.77 -20.09
C ASP A 102 0.33 -0.13 -19.33
N LEU A 103 -0.64 -0.94 -18.84
CA LEU A 103 -1.75 -0.45 -18.02
C LEU A 103 -1.25 0.04 -16.66
N VAL A 104 -0.32 -0.68 -16.03
CA VAL A 104 0.33 -0.24 -14.78
C VAL A 104 1.08 1.09 -14.99
N SER A 105 1.86 1.19 -16.07
CA SER A 105 2.55 2.44 -16.43
C SER A 105 1.56 3.59 -16.67
N ARG A 106 0.44 3.32 -17.32
CA ARG A 106 -0.65 4.29 -17.52
C ARG A 106 -1.23 4.75 -16.18
N MET A 107 -1.55 3.83 -15.26
CA MET A 107 -2.07 4.16 -13.92
C MET A 107 -1.11 5.09 -13.17
N VAL A 108 0.18 4.78 -13.17
CA VAL A 108 1.21 5.62 -12.54
C VAL A 108 1.28 7.01 -13.19
N LYS A 109 1.28 7.09 -14.53
CA LYS A 109 1.34 8.36 -15.27
C LYS A 109 0.10 9.22 -15.05
N GLU A 110 -1.07 8.63 -14.90
CA GLU A 110 -2.32 9.32 -14.64
C GLU A 110 -2.51 9.68 -13.15
N GLY A 111 -1.55 9.31 -12.28
CA GLY A 111 -1.49 9.70 -10.88
C GLY A 111 -2.39 8.88 -9.95
N TYR A 112 -2.82 7.70 -10.36
CA TYR A 112 -3.58 6.80 -9.49
C TYR A 112 -2.68 6.16 -8.44
N GLU A 113 -3.19 6.01 -7.23
CA GLU A 113 -2.51 5.27 -6.17
C GLU A 113 -2.57 3.77 -6.46
N ILE A 114 -1.45 3.07 -6.22
CA ILE A 114 -1.35 1.62 -6.38
C ILE A 114 -1.07 0.98 -5.03
N GLY A 115 -1.95 0.07 -4.63
CA GLY A 115 -1.75 -0.90 -3.57
C GLY A 115 -1.58 -2.30 -4.14
N MET A 116 -1.22 -3.26 -3.29
CA MET A 116 -0.98 -4.63 -3.67
C MET A 116 -2.12 -5.55 -3.22
N LEU A 117 -2.42 -6.57 -4.04
CA LEU A 117 -3.45 -7.58 -3.80
C LEU A 117 -2.83 -9.00 -3.77
N GLY A 118 -1.63 -9.12 -3.16
CA GLY A 118 -0.80 -10.31 -3.27
C GLY A 118 -0.26 -10.52 -4.68
N TYR A 119 0.32 -11.71 -4.93
CA TYR A 119 0.79 -12.09 -6.26
C TYR A 119 -0.20 -12.98 -7.00
N GLU A 120 -0.65 -14.09 -6.38
CA GLU A 120 -1.46 -15.12 -7.04
C GLU A 120 -2.98 -14.97 -6.81
N TYR A 121 -3.43 -13.96 -6.09
CA TYR A 121 -4.84 -13.73 -5.74
C TYR A 121 -5.48 -14.94 -5.02
N LYS A 122 -4.79 -15.49 -4.03
CA LYS A 122 -5.24 -16.62 -3.21
C LYS A 122 -5.72 -16.17 -1.84
N ASP A 123 -6.70 -16.87 -1.28
CA ASP A 123 -7.19 -16.62 0.07
C ASP A 123 -6.09 -16.86 1.11
N TYR A 124 -5.72 -15.82 1.87
CA TYR A 124 -4.63 -15.91 2.85
C TYR A 124 -5.00 -16.71 4.08
N THR A 125 -6.29 -16.86 4.39
CA THR A 125 -6.75 -17.67 5.52
C THR A 125 -6.55 -19.17 5.28
N GLU A 126 -6.45 -19.58 4.02
CA GLU A 126 -6.23 -20.97 3.59
C GLU A 126 -4.74 -21.32 3.39
N LEU A 127 -3.84 -20.33 3.50
CA LEU A 127 -2.42 -20.53 3.26
C LEU A 127 -1.61 -20.61 4.55
N GLU A 128 -0.53 -21.39 4.50
CA GLU A 128 0.52 -21.39 5.52
C GLU A 128 1.30 -20.07 5.52
N ASP A 129 1.83 -19.66 6.67
CA ASP A 129 2.55 -18.40 6.89
C ASP A 129 3.65 -18.14 5.86
N ASP A 130 4.45 -19.16 5.55
CA ASP A 130 5.52 -19.06 4.58
C ASP A 130 5.01 -18.84 3.15
N LYS A 131 3.83 -19.34 2.82
CA LYS A 131 3.20 -19.12 1.51
C LYS A 131 2.68 -17.70 1.40
N ILE A 132 2.02 -17.18 2.46
CA ILE A 132 1.56 -15.79 2.51
C ILE A 132 2.75 -14.84 2.35
N ARG A 133 3.81 -15.04 3.13
CA ARG A 133 5.02 -14.21 3.05
C ARG A 133 5.63 -14.23 1.66
N ARG A 134 5.80 -15.41 1.06
CA ARG A 134 6.35 -15.53 -0.30
C ARG A 134 5.47 -14.87 -1.35
N ASP A 135 4.14 -14.95 -1.23
CA ASP A 135 3.20 -14.31 -2.15
C ASP A 135 3.32 -12.79 -2.10
N ILE A 136 3.37 -12.20 -0.91
CA ILE A 136 3.56 -10.76 -0.73
C ILE A 136 4.92 -10.30 -1.28
N MET A 137 6.01 -11.01 -0.95
CA MET A 137 7.36 -10.68 -1.43
C MET A 137 7.45 -10.81 -2.96
N LYS A 138 6.82 -11.81 -3.56
CA LYS A 138 6.79 -11.98 -5.01
C LYS A 138 6.01 -10.85 -5.69
N ALA A 139 4.91 -10.40 -5.11
CA ALA A 139 4.20 -9.22 -5.59
C ALA A 139 5.09 -7.97 -5.53
N GLN A 140 5.78 -7.75 -4.42
CA GLN A 140 6.72 -6.63 -4.25
C GLN A 140 7.80 -6.63 -5.35
N GLU A 141 8.37 -7.80 -5.66
CA GLU A 141 9.35 -7.93 -6.74
C GLU A 141 8.76 -7.60 -8.11
N ALA A 142 7.53 -8.05 -8.39
CA ALA A 142 6.82 -7.75 -9.63
C ALA A 142 6.65 -6.23 -9.81
N PHE A 143 6.15 -5.53 -8.80
CA PHE A 143 6.00 -4.06 -8.86
C PHE A 143 7.33 -3.32 -8.96
N LYS A 144 8.37 -3.81 -8.27
CA LYS A 144 9.72 -3.24 -8.39
C LYS A 144 10.25 -3.33 -9.82
N LYS A 145 10.06 -4.45 -10.52
CA LYS A 145 10.43 -4.62 -11.94
C LYS A 145 9.69 -3.63 -12.85
N LEU A 146 8.45 -3.31 -12.50
CA LEU A 146 7.62 -2.34 -13.22
C LEU A 146 7.91 -0.87 -12.84
N ASN A 147 8.93 -0.62 -12.01
CA ASN A 147 9.28 0.69 -11.46
C ASN A 147 8.15 1.38 -10.68
N VAL A 148 7.19 0.62 -10.15
CA VAL A 148 6.19 1.12 -9.21
C VAL A 148 6.86 1.20 -7.84
N LYS A 149 6.96 2.43 -7.31
CA LYS A 149 7.66 2.72 -6.05
C LYS A 149 6.67 3.01 -4.93
N ASN A 150 7.11 2.83 -3.69
CA ASN A 150 6.39 3.24 -2.48
C ASN A 150 4.99 2.61 -2.34
N ILE A 151 4.87 1.30 -2.64
CA ILE A 151 3.66 0.57 -2.31
C ILE A 151 3.70 0.21 -0.82
N GLU A 152 2.83 0.82 -0.03
CA GLU A 152 2.72 0.60 1.42
C GLU A 152 1.39 -0.05 1.79
N LEU A 153 0.45 -0.09 0.84
CA LEU A 153 -0.90 -0.64 1.05
C LEU A 153 -1.00 -2.05 0.53
N LEU A 154 -1.54 -2.95 1.34
CA LEU A 154 -1.90 -4.32 0.99
C LEU A 154 -3.39 -4.52 1.25
N ARG A 155 -4.10 -5.09 0.29
CA ARG A 155 -5.43 -5.66 0.52
C ARG A 155 -5.32 -7.17 0.42
N ALA A 156 -5.86 -7.90 1.40
CA ALA A 156 -5.86 -9.35 1.33
C ALA A 156 -6.61 -9.82 0.08
N PRO A 157 -6.03 -10.71 -0.74
CA PRO A 157 -6.75 -11.32 -1.86
C PRO A 157 -8.07 -11.93 -1.37
N THR A 158 -9.11 -11.88 -2.20
CA THR A 158 -10.47 -12.33 -1.85
C THR A 158 -11.15 -11.56 -0.69
N GLY A 159 -10.42 -10.71 0.02
CA GLY A 159 -10.91 -9.94 1.17
C GLY A 159 -10.83 -10.67 2.50
N HIS A 160 -10.52 -11.97 2.51
CA HIS A 160 -10.40 -12.74 3.74
C HIS A 160 -9.00 -12.62 4.34
N PHE A 161 -8.92 -12.36 5.63
CA PHE A 161 -7.68 -12.29 6.40
C PHE A 161 -7.93 -12.66 7.85
N ASP A 162 -6.88 -13.03 8.55
CA ASP A 162 -6.85 -13.36 9.97
C ASP A 162 -5.71 -12.61 10.68
N GLN A 163 -5.62 -12.73 12.00
CA GLN A 163 -4.54 -12.09 12.76
C GLN A 163 -3.14 -12.52 12.32
N ARG A 164 -3.00 -13.73 11.80
CA ARG A 164 -1.76 -14.30 11.31
C ARG A 164 -1.29 -13.57 10.05
N SER A 165 -2.17 -13.42 9.06
CA SER A 165 -1.90 -12.70 7.81
C SER A 165 -1.66 -11.20 8.04
N LEU A 166 -2.37 -10.57 8.98
CA LEU A 166 -2.14 -9.19 9.40
C LEU A 166 -0.73 -9.00 9.98
N LYS A 167 -0.30 -9.89 10.91
CA LYS A 167 1.04 -9.85 11.50
C LYS A 167 2.14 -10.04 10.45
N ILE A 168 1.91 -10.89 9.45
CA ILE A 168 2.87 -11.10 8.36
C ILE A 168 2.98 -9.83 7.50
N ALA A 169 1.86 -9.23 7.10
CA ALA A 169 1.83 -8.00 6.31
C ALA A 169 2.54 -6.85 7.03
N GLU A 170 2.22 -6.62 8.32
CA GLU A 170 2.84 -5.59 9.15
C GLU A 170 4.37 -5.76 9.26
N ARG A 171 4.85 -6.99 9.52
CA ARG A 171 6.30 -7.28 9.57
C ARG A 171 7.02 -7.02 8.25
N LEU A 172 6.31 -7.07 7.13
CA LEU A 172 6.81 -6.73 5.81
C LEU A 172 6.66 -5.25 5.47
N GLY A 173 6.14 -4.43 6.41
CA GLY A 173 5.99 -2.99 6.27
C GLY A 173 4.72 -2.54 5.55
N TYR A 174 3.69 -3.40 5.45
CA TYR A 174 2.44 -3.07 4.77
C TYR A 174 1.31 -2.75 5.74
N THR A 175 0.55 -1.72 5.41
CA THR A 175 -0.74 -1.42 6.04
C THR A 175 -1.84 -2.20 5.31
N VAL A 176 -2.57 -3.03 6.05
CA VAL A 176 -3.69 -3.78 5.46
C VAL A 176 -4.93 -2.92 5.38
N VAL A 177 -5.54 -2.88 4.18
CA VAL A 177 -6.72 -2.06 3.88
C VAL A 177 -7.85 -2.95 3.39
N HIS A 178 -8.97 -2.86 4.08
CA HIS A 178 -10.22 -3.51 3.68
C HIS A 178 -11.16 -2.47 3.05
N TRP A 179 -12.47 -2.63 3.17
CA TRP A 179 -13.49 -1.69 2.72
C TRP A 179 -14.65 -1.63 3.71
N SER A 180 -15.39 -0.56 3.70
CA SER A 180 -16.62 -0.42 4.48
C SER A 180 -17.88 -0.58 3.63
N LEU A 181 -17.77 -0.39 2.32
CA LEU A 181 -18.89 -0.52 1.39
C LEU A 181 -18.48 -1.28 0.12
N ASP A 182 -19.15 -2.39 -0.15
CA ASP A 182 -18.98 -3.21 -1.35
C ASP A 182 -20.14 -2.96 -2.31
N THR A 183 -19.86 -2.57 -3.55
CA THR A 183 -20.86 -2.38 -4.59
C THR A 183 -21.47 -3.68 -5.10
N LYS A 184 -20.83 -4.82 -4.81
CA LYS A 184 -21.20 -6.15 -5.30
C LYS A 184 -21.16 -6.28 -6.83
N ASP A 185 -20.39 -5.42 -7.51
CA ASP A 185 -20.28 -5.39 -8.98
C ASP A 185 -19.73 -6.71 -9.56
N TRP A 186 -18.88 -7.40 -8.82
CA TRP A 186 -18.33 -8.70 -9.17
C TRP A 186 -19.38 -9.83 -9.29
N THR A 187 -20.57 -9.65 -8.72
CA THR A 187 -21.69 -10.59 -8.85
C THR A 187 -22.53 -10.35 -10.11
N ASN A 188 -22.25 -9.30 -10.86
CA ASN A 188 -22.98 -8.86 -12.06
C ASN A 188 -24.49 -8.66 -11.85
N PRO A 189 -24.91 -7.90 -10.84
CA PRO A 189 -26.31 -7.77 -10.48
C PRO A 189 -27.10 -6.78 -11.37
N GLY A 190 -26.44 -6.16 -12.33
CA GLY A 190 -26.98 -5.08 -13.17
C GLY A 190 -26.42 -3.71 -12.78
N THR A 191 -26.22 -2.84 -13.78
CA THR A 191 -25.69 -1.48 -13.63
C THR A 191 -26.45 -0.65 -12.59
N ALA A 192 -27.78 -0.75 -12.59
CA ALA A 192 -28.65 -0.03 -11.64
C ALA A 192 -28.41 -0.46 -10.19
N VAL A 193 -28.28 -1.77 -9.94
CA VAL A 193 -28.04 -2.31 -8.59
C VAL A 193 -26.65 -1.93 -8.08
N ILE A 194 -25.64 -1.94 -8.95
CA ILE A 194 -24.28 -1.47 -8.61
C ILE A 194 -24.34 0.00 -8.19
N ALA A 195 -24.99 0.84 -8.99
CA ALA A 195 -25.16 2.26 -8.69
C ALA A 195 -25.94 2.50 -7.38
N GLU A 196 -27.02 1.73 -7.13
CA GLU A 196 -27.79 1.79 -5.89
C GLU A 196 -26.93 1.40 -4.66
N ASN A 197 -26.12 0.35 -4.78
CA ASN A 197 -25.20 -0.04 -3.71
C ASN A 197 -24.16 1.02 -3.44
N ALA A 198 -23.55 1.58 -4.49
CA ALA A 198 -22.60 2.69 -4.37
C ALA A 198 -23.25 3.96 -3.79
N ALA A 199 -24.53 4.20 -4.09
CA ALA A 199 -25.28 5.33 -3.56
C ALA A 199 -25.49 5.29 -2.04
N LYS A 200 -25.20 4.18 -1.37
CA LYS A 200 -25.17 4.09 0.10
C LYS A 200 -23.92 4.74 0.71
N ALA A 201 -22.95 5.13 -0.12
CA ALA A 201 -21.67 5.72 0.31
C ALA A 201 -21.87 7.01 1.11
N LYS A 202 -21.09 7.12 2.18
CA LYS A 202 -21.06 8.21 3.15
C LYS A 202 -19.63 8.70 3.35
N LYS A 203 -19.49 9.81 4.03
CA LYS A 203 -18.18 10.30 4.50
C LYS A 203 -17.46 9.21 5.30
N GLY A 204 -16.18 9.07 5.02
CA GLY A 204 -15.31 8.07 5.62
C GLY A 204 -15.33 6.71 4.93
N ASP A 205 -16.24 6.41 4.02
CA ASP A 205 -16.28 5.08 3.42
C ASP A 205 -15.10 4.82 2.48
N ILE A 206 -14.61 3.58 2.53
CA ILE A 206 -13.76 2.98 1.51
C ILE A 206 -14.67 2.13 0.64
N LEU A 207 -14.94 2.61 -0.58
CA LEU A 207 -15.84 1.99 -1.53
C LEU A 207 -15.07 0.99 -2.41
N LEU A 208 -15.51 -0.27 -2.43
CA LEU A 208 -14.96 -1.32 -3.26
C LEU A 208 -15.72 -1.46 -4.57
N MET A 209 -14.99 -1.41 -5.66
CA MET A 209 -15.37 -1.83 -7.01
C MET A 209 -14.29 -2.76 -7.59
N HIS A 210 -14.55 -3.35 -8.74
CA HIS A 210 -13.61 -4.24 -9.43
C HIS A 210 -13.39 -3.79 -10.88
N ALA A 211 -12.14 -3.93 -11.32
CA ALA A 211 -11.76 -3.76 -12.71
C ALA A 211 -11.18 -5.08 -13.30
N SER A 212 -11.53 -6.20 -12.69
CA SER A 212 -11.29 -7.55 -13.20
C SER A 212 -12.39 -7.98 -14.17
N ASP A 213 -12.13 -8.95 -15.03
CA ASP A 213 -13.09 -9.42 -16.03
C ASP A 213 -14.34 -10.11 -15.44
N SER A 214 -14.32 -10.46 -14.15
CA SER A 214 -15.53 -10.90 -13.43
C SER A 214 -16.59 -9.81 -13.30
N ALA A 215 -16.21 -8.54 -13.22
CA ALA A 215 -17.11 -7.41 -12.99
C ALA A 215 -17.48 -6.74 -14.32
N LYS A 216 -18.37 -7.39 -15.07
CA LYS A 216 -18.69 -7.03 -16.46
C LYS A 216 -19.38 -5.67 -16.62
N GLN A 217 -20.05 -5.19 -15.57
CA GLN A 217 -20.95 -4.02 -15.62
C GLN A 217 -20.37 -2.80 -14.88
N THR A 218 -19.19 -2.93 -14.29
CA THR A 218 -18.56 -1.85 -13.51
C THR A 218 -18.31 -0.60 -14.35
N ALA A 219 -17.80 -0.78 -15.58
CA ALA A 219 -17.56 0.34 -16.48
C ALA A 219 -18.85 1.12 -16.79
N ASP A 220 -19.97 0.43 -17.01
CA ASP A 220 -21.26 1.06 -17.28
C ASP A 220 -21.85 1.77 -16.05
N ALA A 221 -21.60 1.23 -14.85
CA ALA A 221 -22.08 1.80 -13.59
C ALA A 221 -21.23 3.01 -13.13
N LEU A 222 -19.95 3.02 -13.44
CA LEU A 222 -18.99 3.99 -12.91
C LEU A 222 -19.36 5.46 -13.14
N PRO A 223 -19.81 5.90 -14.32
CA PRO A 223 -20.25 7.29 -14.52
C PRO A 223 -21.39 7.70 -13.59
N ILE A 224 -22.32 6.78 -13.31
CA ILE A 224 -23.47 7.02 -12.41
C ILE A 224 -22.96 7.16 -10.98
N VAL A 225 -22.06 6.27 -10.55
CA VAL A 225 -21.43 6.29 -9.22
C VAL A 225 -20.67 7.61 -9.00
N LEU A 226 -19.83 8.01 -9.95
CA LEU A 226 -19.07 9.25 -9.85
C LEU A 226 -19.97 10.50 -9.81
N LYS A 227 -21.07 10.50 -10.57
CA LYS A 227 -22.08 11.57 -10.53
C LYS A 227 -22.75 11.65 -9.15
N ASP A 228 -23.13 10.51 -8.57
CA ASP A 228 -23.75 10.47 -7.23
C ASP A 228 -22.79 10.95 -6.13
N ILE A 229 -21.53 10.49 -6.14
CA ILE A 229 -20.48 10.94 -5.21
C ILE A 229 -20.36 12.47 -5.24
N ARG A 230 -20.30 13.08 -6.43
CA ARG A 230 -20.24 14.55 -6.60
C ARG A 230 -21.52 15.22 -6.13
N GLY A 231 -22.68 14.66 -6.47
CA GLY A 231 -23.99 15.20 -6.06
C GLY A 231 -24.17 15.25 -4.54
N LYS A 232 -23.51 14.35 -3.82
CA LYS A 232 -23.49 14.32 -2.34
C LYS A 232 -22.40 15.19 -1.74
N ASN A 233 -21.61 15.90 -2.54
CA ASN A 233 -20.44 16.68 -2.09
C ASN A 233 -19.44 15.82 -1.26
N LEU A 234 -19.28 14.53 -1.61
CA LEU A 234 -18.27 13.67 -1.03
C LEU A 234 -16.94 13.95 -1.72
N LYS A 235 -15.96 14.45 -0.96
CA LYS A 235 -14.61 14.65 -1.48
C LYS A 235 -13.94 13.28 -1.62
N MET A 236 -13.44 12.99 -2.81
CA MET A 236 -12.63 11.79 -3.06
C MET A 236 -11.18 12.04 -2.67
N VAL A 237 -10.57 11.08 -2.01
CA VAL A 237 -9.15 11.03 -1.64
C VAL A 237 -8.59 9.63 -1.91
N THR A 238 -7.28 9.49 -2.01
CA THR A 238 -6.64 8.18 -2.02
C THR A 238 -6.70 7.54 -0.63
N VAL A 239 -6.46 6.24 -0.53
CA VAL A 239 -6.43 5.56 0.77
C VAL A 239 -5.28 6.09 1.62
N SER A 240 -4.09 6.35 1.04
CA SER A 240 -2.96 6.92 1.79
C SER A 240 -3.27 8.34 2.29
N GLU A 241 -3.94 9.18 1.50
CA GLU A 241 -4.39 10.49 1.96
C GLU A 241 -5.40 10.39 3.11
N MET A 242 -6.33 9.42 3.04
CA MET A 242 -7.28 9.16 4.13
C MET A 242 -6.57 8.77 5.43
N ILE A 243 -5.53 7.92 5.34
CA ILE A 243 -4.73 7.47 6.49
C ILE A 243 -3.91 8.63 7.06
N ALA A 244 -3.21 9.39 6.20
CA ALA A 244 -2.33 10.49 6.59
C ALA A 244 -3.07 11.63 7.32
N ASN A 245 -4.33 11.84 6.98
CA ASN A 245 -5.18 12.85 7.63
C ASN A 245 -5.61 12.45 9.07
N GLY A 246 -5.17 11.30 9.58
CA GLY A 246 -5.54 10.79 10.90
C GLY A 246 -7.00 10.35 11.02
N ASP A 247 -7.66 10.19 9.88
CA ASP A 247 -9.10 9.98 9.77
C ASP A 247 -9.47 8.50 9.59
N SER A 248 -8.53 7.56 9.83
CA SER A 248 -8.78 6.13 9.57
C SER A 248 -9.24 5.38 10.80
N LYS A 249 -10.19 4.46 10.62
CA LYS A 249 -10.63 3.48 11.63
C LYS A 249 -10.13 2.10 11.24
N SER A 250 -9.57 1.40 12.23
CA SER A 250 -9.15 0.02 12.10
C SER A 250 -10.04 -0.90 12.92
N ALA A 251 -10.27 -2.12 12.45
CA ALA A 251 -11.00 -3.14 13.17
C ALA A 251 -10.19 -4.42 13.27
N GLU A 252 -10.35 -5.08 14.42
CA GLU A 252 -10.06 -6.50 14.52
C GLU A 252 -11.18 -7.27 13.84
N ILE A 253 -10.83 -8.32 13.13
CA ILE A 253 -11.82 -9.29 12.66
C ILE A 253 -12.08 -10.26 13.80
N LYS A 254 -13.36 -10.40 14.13
CA LYS A 254 -13.84 -11.45 15.02
C LYS A 254 -14.07 -12.72 14.24
#